data_29c389cda61ce21c5472614f87083963
#
_entry.id   29c389cda61ce21c5472614f87083963
#
_cell.length_a   1.000
_cell.length_b   1.000
_cell.length_c   1.000
_cell.angle_alpha   90.00
_cell.angle_beta   90.00
_cell.angle_gamma   90.00
#
_symmetry.space_group_name_H-M   'P 1'
#
loop_
_entity.id
_entity.type
_entity.pdbx_description
1 polymer ?
#
loop_
_entity_poly.entity_id
_entity_poly.type
_entity_poly.pdbx_seq_one_letter_code
_entity_poly.pdbx_strand_id
1 'polypeptide(L)'
;MARTAQQSQRVWSAALAHTVSKPVIVVVMGVSGSGKSTVAALLAAALGCQFQEGDDLHPRENVEKMHGGTPLTDADRMPWLRKIAEEIDGWRARGECGVLTCSALKRSYRDIIIGDRHDVVLVYLKGSRDLVRRRMIARHDHFMPIALLDSQFATLEEPTPDEHPIIVDIAGKPAEIAHEIVCRIEDRHHETSGPVPPATTSA
;
A
#
# COMPACT_ATOMS: atom_id res chain seq x y z
N MET A 1 -13.29 -27.67 -16.31
CA MET A 1 -12.39 -26.48 -16.39
C MET A 1 -12.13 -25.78 -15.05
N ALA A 2 -12.69 -26.19 -13.92
CA ALA A 2 -12.46 -25.56 -12.60
C ALA A 2 -11.20 -26.03 -11.83
N ARG A 3 -10.58 -27.14 -12.23
CA ARG A 3 -9.38 -27.71 -11.54
C ARG A 3 -8.07 -26.97 -11.83
N THR A 4 -7.97 -26.25 -12.93
CA THR A 4 -6.73 -25.53 -13.33
C THR A 4 -6.50 -24.24 -12.56
N ALA A 5 -7.57 -23.51 -12.19
CA ALA A 5 -7.45 -22.26 -11.43
C ALA A 5 -7.02 -22.51 -9.96
N GLN A 6 -7.56 -23.55 -9.36
CA GLN A 6 -7.27 -23.94 -7.97
C GLN A 6 -5.84 -24.54 -7.83
N GLN A 7 -5.36 -25.22 -8.87
CA GLN A 7 -4.01 -25.76 -8.90
C GLN A 7 -2.96 -24.67 -9.12
N SER A 8 -3.25 -23.67 -9.95
CA SER A 8 -2.43 -22.48 -10.10
C SER A 8 -2.35 -21.68 -8.79
N GLN A 9 -3.46 -21.47 -8.07
CA GLN A 9 -3.45 -20.80 -6.76
C GLN A 9 -2.63 -21.54 -5.71
N ARG A 10 -2.65 -22.89 -5.70
CA ARG A 10 -1.84 -23.69 -4.76
C ARG A 10 -0.35 -23.66 -5.08
N VAL A 11 0.02 -23.62 -6.35
CA VAL A 11 1.44 -23.53 -6.77
C VAL A 11 1.99 -22.13 -6.47
N TRP A 12 1.19 -21.07 -6.62
CA TRP A 12 1.57 -19.71 -6.23
C TRP A 12 1.68 -19.54 -4.71
N SER A 13 0.77 -20.14 -3.93
CA SER A 13 0.80 -20.11 -2.47
C SER A 13 2.00 -20.85 -1.86
N ALA A 14 2.49 -21.91 -2.50
CA ALA A 14 3.64 -22.68 -2.01
C ALA A 14 4.99 -22.10 -2.46
N ALA A 15 5.04 -21.37 -3.59
CA ALA A 15 6.25 -20.73 -4.10
C ALA A 15 6.52 -19.35 -3.49
N LEU A 16 5.54 -18.72 -2.86
CA LEU A 16 5.60 -17.37 -2.28
C LEU A 16 5.50 -17.36 -0.74
N ALA A 17 5.64 -18.50 -0.07
CA ALA A 17 5.80 -18.53 1.40
C ALA A 17 7.21 -18.03 1.77
N HIS A 18 7.50 -16.77 1.42
CA HIS A 18 8.67 -16.07 1.92
C HIS A 18 8.36 -15.63 3.36
N THR A 19 8.94 -16.33 4.31
CA THR A 19 8.94 -15.87 5.72
C THR A 19 9.89 -14.68 5.80
N VAL A 20 9.35 -13.47 5.71
CA VAL A 20 10.09 -12.26 6.06
C VAL A 20 10.53 -12.44 7.52
N SER A 21 11.83 -12.42 7.77
CA SER A 21 12.42 -12.75 9.09
C SER A 21 12.06 -11.74 10.19
N LYS A 22 11.43 -10.61 9.85
CA LYS A 22 10.93 -9.58 10.78
C LYS A 22 9.54 -9.13 10.37
N PRO A 23 8.67 -8.77 11.33
CA PRO A 23 7.38 -8.17 11.02
C PRO A 23 7.58 -6.94 10.13
N VAL A 24 6.86 -6.87 9.02
CA VAL A 24 6.88 -5.73 8.10
C VAL A 24 5.48 -5.12 8.02
N ILE A 25 5.41 -3.81 8.04
CA ILE A 25 4.16 -3.09 7.79
C ILE A 25 4.30 -2.34 6.48
N VAL A 26 3.33 -2.52 5.59
CA VAL A 26 3.35 -1.95 4.24
C VAL A 26 2.13 -1.05 4.03
N VAL A 27 2.37 0.18 3.62
CA VAL A 27 1.33 1.12 3.18
C VAL A 27 1.35 1.20 1.66
N VAL A 28 0.31 0.69 1.01
CA VAL A 28 0.14 0.73 -0.45
C VAL A 28 -0.64 1.97 -0.84
N MET A 29 0.03 2.94 -1.49
CA MET A 29 -0.56 4.20 -1.90
C MET A 29 -0.76 4.32 -3.41
N GLY A 30 -1.56 5.30 -3.79
CA GLY A 30 -1.83 5.66 -5.19
C GLY A 30 -3.25 6.16 -5.39
N VAL A 31 -3.52 6.71 -6.58
CA VAL A 31 -4.84 7.23 -6.94
C VAL A 31 -5.91 6.12 -6.96
N SER A 32 -7.18 6.50 -6.92
CA SER A 32 -8.29 5.56 -7.12
C SER A 32 -8.16 4.87 -8.48
N GLY A 33 -8.47 3.57 -8.55
CA GLY A 33 -8.32 2.79 -9.78
C GLY A 33 -6.89 2.32 -10.09
N SER A 34 -5.87 2.68 -9.29
CA SER A 34 -4.50 2.17 -9.47
C SER A 34 -4.35 0.67 -9.15
N GLY A 35 -5.32 0.07 -8.45
CA GLY A 35 -5.31 -1.36 -8.10
C GLY A 35 -4.82 -1.67 -6.69
N LYS A 36 -4.80 -0.68 -5.79
CA LYS A 36 -4.33 -0.81 -4.39
C LYS A 36 -4.87 -2.04 -3.68
N SER A 37 -6.21 -2.15 -3.58
CA SER A 37 -6.86 -3.27 -2.87
C SER A 37 -6.45 -4.64 -3.41
N THR A 38 -6.41 -4.78 -4.74
CA THR A 38 -6.03 -6.05 -5.39
C THR A 38 -4.56 -6.40 -5.13
N VAL A 39 -3.65 -5.44 -5.31
CA VAL A 39 -2.21 -5.66 -5.09
C VAL A 39 -1.92 -5.87 -3.61
N ALA A 40 -2.52 -5.07 -2.73
CA ALA A 40 -2.32 -5.19 -1.29
C ALA A 40 -2.83 -6.52 -0.72
N ALA A 41 -3.98 -7.02 -1.20
CA ALA A 41 -4.48 -8.33 -0.79
C ALA A 41 -3.56 -9.47 -1.24
N LEU A 42 -3.02 -9.41 -2.46
CA LEU A 42 -2.04 -10.38 -2.97
C LEU A 42 -0.73 -10.29 -2.18
N LEU A 43 -0.27 -9.09 -1.87
CA LEU A 43 0.93 -8.85 -1.07
C LEU A 43 0.78 -9.38 0.35
N ALA A 44 -0.34 -9.10 1.01
CA ALA A 44 -0.63 -9.61 2.35
C ALA A 44 -0.65 -11.14 2.38
N ALA A 45 -1.28 -11.78 1.37
CA ALA A 45 -1.29 -13.23 1.24
C ALA A 45 0.11 -13.82 1.02
N ALA A 46 0.95 -13.16 0.20
CA ALA A 46 2.32 -13.59 -0.07
C ALA A 46 3.24 -13.46 1.16
N LEU A 47 3.07 -12.40 1.95
CA LEU A 47 3.85 -12.13 3.16
C LEU A 47 3.30 -12.85 4.41
N GLY A 48 2.11 -13.47 4.34
CA GLY A 48 1.42 -14.03 5.51
C GLY A 48 0.96 -12.95 6.51
N CYS A 49 0.68 -11.74 6.04
CA CYS A 49 0.33 -10.58 6.85
C CYS A 49 -1.19 -10.34 6.87
N GLN A 50 -1.64 -9.56 7.86
CA GLN A 50 -3.00 -9.03 7.88
C GLN A 50 -3.21 -8.03 6.73
N PHE A 51 -4.44 -7.93 6.23
CA PHE A 51 -4.83 -6.94 5.24
C PHE A 51 -5.90 -6.01 5.80
N GLN A 52 -5.69 -4.69 5.64
CA GLN A 52 -6.67 -3.67 5.99
C GLN A 52 -6.91 -2.73 4.81
N GLU A 53 -8.17 -2.63 4.38
CA GLU A 53 -8.56 -1.57 3.44
C GLU A 53 -8.69 -0.26 4.22
N GLY A 54 -7.86 0.74 3.86
CA GLY A 54 -7.83 2.01 4.59
C GLY A 54 -9.13 2.81 4.44
N ASP A 55 -9.86 2.62 3.35
CA ASP A 55 -11.14 3.29 3.13
C ASP A 55 -12.21 2.82 4.14
N ASP A 56 -12.11 1.61 4.69
CA ASP A 56 -13.01 1.11 5.75
C ASP A 56 -12.82 1.84 7.09
N LEU A 57 -11.72 2.55 7.26
CA LEU A 57 -11.41 3.32 8.47
C LEU A 57 -12.00 4.74 8.45
N HIS A 58 -12.67 5.15 7.36
CA HIS A 58 -13.30 6.46 7.30
C HIS A 58 -14.41 6.61 8.35
N PRO A 59 -14.48 7.76 9.05
CA PRO A 59 -15.65 8.12 9.83
C PRO A 59 -16.92 8.12 8.95
N ARG A 60 -18.05 7.82 9.57
CA ARG A 60 -19.32 7.72 8.86
C ARG A 60 -19.68 9.01 8.10
N GLU A 61 -19.39 10.16 8.69
CA GLU A 61 -19.62 11.47 8.09
C GLU A 61 -18.85 11.66 6.79
N ASN A 62 -17.61 11.13 6.72
CA ASN A 62 -16.79 11.14 5.50
C ASN A 62 -17.38 10.23 4.42
N VAL A 63 -17.85 9.05 4.82
CA VAL A 63 -18.50 8.11 3.91
C VAL A 63 -19.76 8.75 3.31
N GLU A 64 -20.59 9.39 4.14
CA GLU A 64 -21.80 10.09 3.69
C GLU A 64 -21.49 11.26 2.73
N LYS A 65 -20.44 12.05 3.00
CA LYS A 65 -19.98 13.12 2.10
C LYS A 65 -19.52 12.55 0.75
N MET A 66 -18.73 11.50 0.76
CA MET A 66 -18.23 10.84 -0.48
C MET A 66 -19.38 10.25 -1.29
N HIS A 67 -20.36 9.62 -0.65
CA HIS A 67 -21.57 9.10 -1.30
C HIS A 67 -22.41 10.23 -1.92
N GLY A 68 -22.46 11.39 -1.27
CA GLY A 68 -23.10 12.60 -1.80
C GLY A 68 -22.32 13.30 -2.90
N GLY A 69 -21.17 12.76 -3.33
CA GLY A 69 -20.32 13.34 -4.36
C GLY A 69 -19.53 14.58 -3.91
N THR A 70 -19.49 14.84 -2.58
CA THR A 70 -18.77 15.99 -2.02
C THR A 70 -17.33 15.58 -1.70
N PRO A 71 -16.31 16.25 -2.29
CA PRO A 71 -14.92 15.98 -1.95
C PRO A 71 -14.63 16.26 -0.49
N LEU A 72 -13.82 15.39 0.14
CA LEU A 72 -13.35 15.61 1.50
C LEU A 72 -12.31 16.74 1.52
N THR A 73 -12.40 17.60 2.51
CA THR A 73 -11.37 18.60 2.85
C THR A 73 -10.21 17.93 3.61
N ASP A 74 -9.09 18.62 3.78
CA ASP A 74 -7.99 18.13 4.61
C ASP A 74 -8.43 17.94 6.07
N ALA A 75 -9.28 18.83 6.58
CA ALA A 75 -9.85 18.69 7.93
C ALA A 75 -10.71 17.42 8.08
N ASP A 76 -11.49 17.07 7.07
CA ASP A 76 -12.29 15.84 7.07
C ASP A 76 -11.41 14.59 7.08
N ARG A 77 -10.23 14.65 6.43
CA ARG A 77 -9.32 13.51 6.36
C ARG A 77 -8.52 13.28 7.64
N MET A 78 -8.30 14.30 8.46
CA MET A 78 -7.44 14.21 9.65
C MET A 78 -7.84 13.09 10.62
N PRO A 79 -9.12 12.89 11.00
CA PRO A 79 -9.52 11.79 11.87
C PRO A 79 -9.25 10.41 11.24
N TRP A 80 -9.47 10.28 9.94
CA TRP A 80 -9.20 9.06 9.19
C TRP A 80 -7.71 8.72 9.13
N LEU A 81 -6.84 9.71 8.81
CA LEU A 81 -5.40 9.52 8.76
C LEU A 81 -4.82 9.12 10.12
N ARG A 82 -5.32 9.71 11.21
CA ARG A 82 -4.95 9.32 12.58
C ARG A 82 -5.35 7.88 12.88
N LYS A 83 -6.56 7.47 12.47
CA LYS A 83 -7.02 6.10 12.67
C LYS A 83 -6.19 5.08 11.90
N ILE A 84 -5.72 5.43 10.69
CA ILE A 84 -4.74 4.63 9.95
C ILE A 84 -3.42 4.52 10.72
N ALA A 85 -2.91 5.62 11.24
CA ALA A 85 -1.68 5.63 12.04
C ALA A 85 -1.81 4.80 13.33
N GLU A 86 -2.97 4.88 14.01
CA GLU A 86 -3.30 4.07 15.19
C GLU A 86 -3.32 2.56 14.87
N GLU A 87 -3.87 2.16 13.71
CA GLU A 87 -3.87 0.77 13.26
C GLU A 87 -2.44 0.26 13.04
N ILE A 88 -1.62 1.06 12.35
CA ILE A 88 -0.19 0.77 12.15
C ILE A 88 0.53 0.61 13.49
N ASP A 89 0.34 1.55 14.42
CA ASP A 89 0.96 1.49 15.75
C ASP A 89 0.47 0.30 16.56
N GLY A 90 -0.79 -0.09 16.40
CA GLY A 90 -1.35 -1.31 16.98
C GLY A 90 -0.62 -2.56 16.50
N TRP A 91 -0.39 -2.72 15.20
CA TRP A 91 0.39 -3.85 14.65
C TRP A 91 1.83 -3.83 15.16
N ARG A 92 2.49 -2.67 15.16
CA ARG A 92 3.85 -2.51 15.67
C ARG A 92 3.97 -2.95 17.13
N ALA A 93 3.03 -2.51 17.98
CA ALA A 93 3.02 -2.85 19.40
C ALA A 93 2.83 -4.35 19.66
N ARG A 94 2.12 -5.05 18.77
CA ARG A 94 1.90 -6.50 18.88
C ARG A 94 2.96 -7.34 18.16
N GLY A 95 3.91 -6.70 17.45
CA GLY A 95 4.90 -7.40 16.63
C GLY A 95 4.26 -8.14 15.45
N GLU A 96 3.15 -7.65 14.94
CA GLU A 96 2.41 -8.21 13.82
C GLU A 96 2.83 -7.57 12.50
N CYS A 97 2.71 -8.31 11.40
CA CYS A 97 2.85 -7.76 10.06
C CYS A 97 1.50 -7.37 9.48
N GLY A 98 1.48 -6.31 8.68
CA GLY A 98 0.25 -5.80 8.08
C GLY A 98 0.48 -5.12 6.74
N VAL A 99 -0.52 -5.21 5.86
CA VAL A 99 -0.59 -4.47 4.59
C VAL A 99 -1.85 -3.64 4.61
N LEU A 100 -1.70 -2.32 4.46
CA LEU A 100 -2.79 -1.37 4.50
C LEU A 100 -2.83 -0.55 3.21
N THR A 101 -4.03 -0.29 2.69
CA THR A 101 -4.21 0.63 1.56
C THR A 101 -4.56 2.03 2.04
N CYS A 102 -4.00 3.04 1.38
CA CYS A 102 -4.39 4.44 1.57
C CYS A 102 -4.10 5.21 0.30
N SER A 103 -4.95 6.17 -0.09
CA SER A 103 -4.61 7.04 -1.22
C SER A 103 -3.34 7.86 -0.96
N ALA A 104 -3.17 8.41 0.25
CA ALA A 104 -1.96 9.10 0.77
C ALA A 104 -1.36 10.12 -0.22
N LEU A 105 -2.24 10.88 -0.91
CA LEU A 105 -1.88 11.69 -2.07
C LEU A 105 -0.95 12.87 -1.75
N LYS A 106 -1.01 13.44 -0.54
CA LYS A 106 -0.15 14.54 -0.12
C LYS A 106 0.98 14.04 0.78
N ARG A 107 2.13 14.71 0.71
CA ARG A 107 3.24 14.49 1.63
C ARG A 107 2.78 14.58 3.09
N SER A 108 2.04 15.62 3.43
CA SER A 108 1.51 15.84 4.78
C SER A 108 0.61 14.70 5.30
N TYR A 109 -0.06 13.96 4.42
CA TYR A 109 -0.82 12.77 4.83
C TYR A 109 0.12 11.61 5.15
N ARG A 110 1.17 11.43 4.35
CA ARG A 110 2.19 10.39 4.58
C ARG A 110 2.98 10.64 5.84
N ASP A 111 3.27 11.91 6.15
CA ASP A 111 3.92 12.30 7.41
C ASP A 111 3.08 11.92 8.65
N ILE A 112 1.75 11.90 8.53
CA ILE A 112 0.85 11.47 9.62
C ILE A 112 0.85 9.94 9.76
N ILE A 113 0.74 9.22 8.63
CA ILE A 113 0.56 7.76 8.62
C ILE A 113 1.89 7.03 8.87
N ILE A 114 2.98 7.55 8.33
CA ILE A 114 4.31 6.94 8.41
C ILE A 114 5.19 7.69 9.40
N GLY A 115 5.38 9.02 9.23
CA GLY A 115 6.21 9.84 10.10
C GLY A 115 7.57 9.20 10.37
N ASP A 116 7.93 9.06 11.64
CA ASP A 116 9.20 8.47 12.08
C ASP A 116 9.18 6.92 12.19
N ARG A 117 8.19 6.26 11.61
CA ARG A 117 8.06 4.79 11.64
C ARG A 117 8.96 4.15 10.57
N HIS A 118 10.26 4.04 10.83
CA HIS A 118 11.27 3.52 9.89
C HIS A 118 11.07 2.05 9.50
N ASP A 119 10.24 1.32 10.22
CA ASP A 119 9.83 -0.07 9.98
C ASP A 119 8.59 -0.19 9.09
N VAL A 120 8.01 0.94 8.67
CA VAL A 120 6.88 1.00 7.72
C VAL A 120 7.39 1.23 6.31
N VAL A 121 7.01 0.35 5.39
CA VAL A 121 7.38 0.43 3.98
C VAL A 121 6.30 1.14 3.20
N LEU A 122 6.65 2.25 2.53
CA LEU A 122 5.77 2.94 1.58
C LEU A 122 5.90 2.32 0.20
N VAL A 123 4.78 1.85 -0.36
CA VAL A 123 4.69 1.35 -1.75
C VAL A 123 3.81 2.29 -2.55
N TYR A 124 4.35 2.88 -3.60
CA TYR A 124 3.61 3.74 -4.52
C TYR A 124 3.29 3.03 -5.83
N LEU A 125 2.00 2.78 -6.06
CA LEU A 125 1.49 2.23 -7.32
C LEU A 125 1.36 3.36 -8.36
N LYS A 126 2.41 3.55 -9.14
CA LYS A 126 2.50 4.60 -10.15
C LYS A 126 1.87 4.15 -11.47
N GLY A 127 0.95 4.96 -11.98
CA GLY A 127 0.34 4.72 -13.29
C GLY A 127 0.01 6.01 -14.01
N SER A 128 0.04 5.98 -15.34
CA SER A 128 -0.41 7.12 -16.11
C SER A 128 -1.91 7.35 -15.94
N ARG A 129 -2.33 8.64 -16.05
CA ARG A 129 -3.74 9.03 -15.98
C ARG A 129 -4.60 8.23 -16.97
N ASP A 130 -4.10 8.03 -18.20
CA ASP A 130 -4.82 7.29 -19.24
C ASP A 130 -5.00 5.82 -18.90
N LEU A 131 -3.99 5.19 -18.33
CA LEU A 131 -4.07 3.79 -17.90
C LEU A 131 -5.11 3.62 -16.78
N VAL A 132 -5.06 4.46 -15.75
CA VAL A 132 -6.00 4.43 -14.64
C VAL A 132 -7.43 4.71 -15.13
N ARG A 133 -7.61 5.72 -15.98
CA ARG A 133 -8.91 6.04 -16.58
C ARG A 133 -9.50 4.85 -17.37
N ARG A 134 -8.70 4.20 -18.22
CA ARG A 134 -9.15 2.99 -18.95
C ARG A 134 -9.59 1.88 -18.00
N ARG A 135 -8.84 1.64 -16.92
CA ARG A 135 -9.18 0.63 -15.91
C ARG A 135 -10.49 0.97 -15.18
N MET A 136 -10.70 2.23 -14.83
CA MET A 136 -11.93 2.67 -14.20
C MET A 136 -13.14 2.50 -15.11
N ILE A 137 -13.03 2.85 -16.39
CA ILE A 137 -14.12 2.68 -17.38
C ILE A 137 -14.46 1.19 -17.57
N ALA A 138 -13.47 0.31 -17.56
CA ALA A 138 -13.67 -1.13 -17.74
C ALA A 138 -14.35 -1.83 -16.54
N ARG A 139 -14.42 -1.17 -15.38
CA ARG A 139 -15.10 -1.70 -14.17
C ARG A 139 -16.53 -1.18 -14.12
N HIS A 140 -17.51 -2.04 -14.33
CA HIS A 140 -18.94 -1.68 -14.34
C HIS A 140 -19.50 -1.22 -12.97
N ASP A 141 -18.83 -1.57 -11.85
CA ASP A 141 -19.30 -1.30 -10.48
C ASP A 141 -18.50 -0.20 -9.77
N HIS A 142 -17.98 0.80 -10.51
CA HIS A 142 -17.12 1.81 -9.90
C HIS A 142 -17.91 2.93 -9.24
N PHE A 143 -17.79 3.00 -7.91
CA PHE A 143 -18.43 3.99 -7.03
C PHE A 143 -17.92 5.42 -7.22
N MET A 144 -16.74 5.63 -7.87
CA MET A 144 -16.12 6.93 -7.97
C MET A 144 -16.28 7.54 -9.37
N PRO A 145 -16.89 8.74 -9.50
CA PRO A 145 -16.97 9.45 -10.76
C PRO A 145 -15.59 9.75 -11.35
N ILE A 146 -15.45 9.69 -12.69
CA ILE A 146 -14.19 9.99 -13.40
C ILE A 146 -13.67 11.40 -13.08
N ALA A 147 -14.58 12.36 -12.82
CA ALA A 147 -14.21 13.73 -12.42
C ALA A 147 -13.36 13.77 -11.13
N LEU A 148 -13.55 12.82 -10.21
CA LEU A 148 -12.73 12.74 -8.99
C LEU A 148 -11.32 12.21 -9.27
N LEU A 149 -11.11 11.45 -10.34
CA LEU A 149 -9.78 11.00 -10.74
C LEU A 149 -8.89 12.18 -11.10
N ASP A 150 -9.42 13.14 -11.84
CA ASP A 150 -8.69 14.33 -12.26
C ASP A 150 -8.25 15.17 -11.04
N SER A 151 -9.13 15.31 -10.06
CA SER A 151 -8.80 15.99 -8.81
C SER A 151 -7.76 15.24 -7.99
N GLN A 152 -7.74 13.91 -8.02
CA GLN A 152 -6.73 13.12 -7.34
C GLN A 152 -5.36 13.26 -7.98
N PHE A 153 -5.27 13.24 -9.31
CA PHE A 153 -4.01 13.51 -10.00
C PHE A 153 -3.51 14.95 -9.80
N ALA A 154 -4.41 15.92 -9.69
CA ALA A 154 -4.05 17.30 -9.38
C ALA A 154 -3.57 17.49 -7.94
N THR A 155 -4.02 16.63 -7.02
CA THR A 155 -3.65 16.66 -5.59
C THR A 155 -2.42 15.79 -5.30
N LEU A 156 -2.08 14.85 -6.20
CA LEU A 156 -1.01 13.89 -5.98
C LEU A 156 0.36 14.58 -5.95
N GLU A 157 0.97 14.53 -4.79
CA GLU A 157 2.37 14.80 -4.57
C GLU A 157 3.09 13.44 -4.59
N GLU A 158 3.79 13.11 -5.70
CA GLU A 158 4.53 11.84 -5.78
C GLU A 158 5.55 11.75 -4.64
N PRO A 159 5.71 10.56 -4.02
CA PRO A 159 6.71 10.39 -2.97
C PRO A 159 8.12 10.70 -3.47
N THR A 160 8.87 11.41 -2.65
CA THR A 160 10.25 11.82 -2.92
C THR A 160 11.26 10.80 -2.38
N PRO A 161 12.52 10.78 -2.86
CA PRO A 161 13.52 9.79 -2.44
C PRO A 161 13.78 9.75 -0.94
N ASP A 162 13.60 10.84 -0.22
CA ASP A 162 13.76 10.92 1.24
C ASP A 162 12.65 10.21 2.01
N GLU A 163 11.53 9.88 1.36
CA GLU A 163 10.47 9.02 1.89
C GLU A 163 10.77 7.53 1.67
N HIS A 164 11.86 7.20 0.99
CA HIS A 164 12.29 5.83 0.65
C HIS A 164 11.17 4.94 0.07
N PRO A 165 10.35 5.41 -0.91
CA PRO A 165 9.26 4.61 -1.44
C PRO A 165 9.74 3.43 -2.29
N ILE A 166 8.97 2.34 -2.31
CA ILE A 166 9.03 1.36 -3.39
C ILE A 166 8.04 1.84 -4.47
N ILE A 167 8.57 2.32 -5.59
CA ILE A 167 7.73 2.78 -6.71
C ILE A 167 7.62 1.67 -7.73
N VAL A 168 6.39 1.23 -8.05
CA VAL A 168 6.11 0.20 -9.04
C VAL A 168 5.13 0.69 -10.09
N ASP A 169 5.41 0.38 -11.36
CA ASP A 169 4.49 0.67 -12.46
C ASP A 169 3.32 -0.30 -12.44
N ILE A 170 2.11 0.23 -12.60
CA ILE A 170 0.89 -0.59 -12.56
C ILE A 170 0.54 -1.21 -13.92
N ALA A 171 1.32 -1.04 -15.00
CA ALA A 171 0.99 -1.58 -16.33
C ALA A 171 0.94 -3.12 -16.36
N GLY A 172 1.68 -3.78 -15.48
CA GLY A 172 1.73 -5.22 -15.34
C GLY A 172 0.47 -5.85 -14.73
N LYS A 173 0.48 -7.17 -14.61
CA LYS A 173 -0.58 -7.91 -13.90
C LYS A 173 -0.43 -7.73 -12.38
N PRO A 174 -1.54 -7.67 -11.62
CA PRO A 174 -1.48 -7.48 -10.17
C PRO A 174 -0.57 -8.47 -9.43
N ALA A 175 -0.52 -9.73 -9.86
CA ALA A 175 0.34 -10.74 -9.25
C ALA A 175 1.84 -10.48 -9.51
N GLU A 176 2.19 -10.02 -10.71
CA GLU A 176 3.56 -9.65 -11.07
C GLU A 176 4.02 -8.43 -10.26
N ILE A 177 3.13 -7.44 -10.11
CA ILE A 177 3.37 -6.24 -9.30
C ILE A 177 3.57 -6.62 -7.81
N ALA A 178 2.71 -7.48 -7.26
CA ALA A 178 2.84 -7.94 -5.88
C ALA A 178 4.16 -8.70 -5.66
N HIS A 179 4.56 -9.55 -6.60
CA HIS A 179 5.83 -10.27 -6.55
C HIS A 179 7.04 -9.31 -6.58
N GLU A 180 7.03 -8.33 -7.49
CA GLU A 180 8.08 -7.30 -7.55
C GLU A 180 8.22 -6.55 -6.21
N ILE A 181 7.09 -6.22 -5.57
CA ILE A 181 7.11 -5.55 -4.26
C ILE A 181 7.73 -6.45 -3.19
N VAL A 182 7.37 -7.75 -3.15
CA VAL A 182 7.97 -8.72 -2.21
C VAL A 182 9.49 -8.75 -2.36
N CYS A 183 10.00 -8.94 -3.58
CA CYS A 183 11.44 -8.98 -3.84
C CYS A 183 12.13 -7.70 -3.34
N ARG A 184 11.57 -6.52 -3.62
CA ARG A 184 12.15 -5.23 -3.19
C ARG A 184 12.10 -5.02 -1.66
N ILE A 185 11.13 -5.60 -0.97
CA ILE A 185 11.08 -5.61 0.50
C ILE A 185 12.18 -6.50 1.06
N GLU A 186 12.38 -7.68 0.48
CA GLU A 186 13.43 -8.62 0.89
C GLU A 186 14.83 -8.03 0.71
N ASP A 187 15.10 -7.40 -0.44
CA ASP A 187 16.37 -6.73 -0.73
C ASP A 187 16.69 -5.68 0.34
N ARG A 188 15.73 -4.84 0.74
CA ARG A 188 15.91 -3.86 1.82
C ARG A 188 16.24 -4.49 3.17
N HIS A 189 15.63 -5.63 3.49
CA HIS A 189 15.93 -6.34 4.73
C HIS A 189 17.35 -6.91 4.72
N HIS A 190 17.85 -7.35 3.57
CA HIS A 190 19.22 -7.83 3.43
C HIS A 190 20.25 -6.71 3.58
N GLU A 191 20.00 -5.53 3.00
CA GLU A 191 20.88 -4.36 3.11
C GLU A 191 20.99 -3.84 4.56
N THR A 192 19.88 -3.86 5.33
CA THR A 192 19.87 -3.41 6.73
C THR A 192 20.42 -4.46 7.70
N SER A 193 20.60 -5.71 7.28
CA SER A 193 21.11 -6.84 8.08
C SER A 193 22.59 -7.17 7.77
N GLY A 194 23.30 -6.32 7.02
CA GLY A 194 24.71 -6.49 6.66
C GLY A 194 25.64 -6.66 7.89
N PRO A 195 26.79 -7.30 7.74
CA PRO A 195 27.65 -7.66 8.86
C PRO A 195 28.09 -6.43 9.65
N VAL A 196 27.86 -6.46 10.97
CA VAL A 196 28.44 -5.49 11.92
C VAL A 196 29.96 -5.50 11.71
N PRO A 197 30.63 -4.37 11.40
CA PRO A 197 32.07 -4.36 11.29
C PRO A 197 32.68 -4.81 12.60
N PRO A 198 33.77 -5.60 12.58
CA PRO A 198 34.42 -6.08 13.81
C PRO A 198 34.85 -4.87 14.64
N ALA A 199 34.51 -4.90 15.93
CA ALA A 199 34.94 -3.88 16.88
C ALA A 199 36.48 -3.73 16.79
N THR A 200 36.97 -2.54 16.41
CA THR A 200 38.38 -2.23 16.49
C THR A 200 38.77 -2.20 17.94
N THR A 201 39.41 -3.28 18.39
CA THR A 201 40.06 -3.34 19.68
C THR A 201 41.30 -2.43 19.60
N SER A 202 41.20 -1.23 20.18
CA SER A 202 42.36 -0.38 20.44
C SER A 202 43.16 -1.00 21.56
N ALA A 203 44.37 -1.40 21.24
CA ALA A 203 45.42 -1.76 22.20
C ALA A 203 46.08 -0.51 22.75
#